data_917e9edb03dd2ccf5523ed765777c4e3
#
_entry.id   917e9edb03dd2ccf5523ed765777c4e3
#
_cell.length_a   1.000
_cell.length_b   1.000
_cell.length_c   1.000
_cell.angle_alpha   90.00
_cell.angle_beta   90.00
_cell.angle_gamma   90.00
#
_symmetry.space_group_name_H-M   'P 1'
#
loop_
_entity.id
_entity.type
_entity.pdbx_description
1 polymer ?
#
loop_
_entity_poly.entity_id
_entity_poly.type
_entity_poly.pdbx_seq_one_letter_code
_entity_poly.pdbx_strand_id
1 'polypeptide(L)'
;GAKLPKSAAGKSFRKIAEEGNPQAPHQDYVITETRFDGSKTRGWMVRTERYKYVLYDKGRHREQLFDMKNDRGETRNLMMENAYEKVAQQHRDILEKYMNTYKIRPTRPKLHDVPGKVLPKTANYQTAYK
;
A
#
# COMPACT_ATOMS: atom_id res chain seq x y z
N GLY A 1 -23.01 13.98 -19.59
CA GLY A 1 -21.93 13.96 -18.64
C GLY A 1 -20.60 13.63 -19.31
N ALA A 2 -19.49 14.11 -18.75
CA ALA A 2 -18.15 13.85 -19.30
C ALA A 2 -17.82 12.36 -19.22
N LYS A 3 -17.21 11.82 -20.26
CA LYS A 3 -16.68 10.44 -20.25
C LYS A 3 -15.31 10.45 -19.54
N LEU A 4 -15.13 9.57 -18.59
CA LEU A 4 -13.81 9.38 -17.96
C LEU A 4 -12.80 8.86 -19.00
N PRO A 5 -11.56 9.39 -19.00
CA PRO A 5 -10.49 8.82 -19.81
C PRO A 5 -10.26 7.35 -19.45
N LYS A 6 -9.89 6.52 -20.43
CA LYS A 6 -9.54 5.10 -20.18
C LYS A 6 -8.38 4.92 -19.19
N SER A 7 -7.54 5.94 -19.03
CA SER A 7 -6.41 5.97 -18.10
C SER A 7 -6.77 6.41 -16.67
N ALA A 8 -8.04 6.78 -16.42
CA ALA A 8 -8.44 7.18 -15.07
C ALA A 8 -8.42 5.99 -14.11
N ALA A 9 -7.67 6.11 -13.01
CA ALA A 9 -7.57 5.07 -12.00
C ALA A 9 -8.79 5.03 -11.05
N GLY A 10 -9.53 6.13 -10.96
CA GLY A 10 -10.68 6.26 -10.07
C GLY A 10 -11.99 5.78 -10.69
N LYS A 11 -12.96 5.49 -9.83
CA LYS A 11 -14.36 5.24 -10.22
C LYS A 11 -15.22 6.44 -9.86
N SER A 12 -16.28 6.70 -10.65
CA SER A 12 -17.22 7.77 -10.37
C SER A 12 -18.02 7.51 -9.10
N PHE A 13 -18.12 8.50 -8.23
CA PHE A 13 -19.01 8.48 -7.06
C PHE A 13 -20.47 8.80 -7.37
N ARG A 14 -20.75 9.15 -8.63
CA ARG A 14 -22.07 9.64 -9.04
C ARG A 14 -23.20 8.71 -8.62
N LYS A 15 -23.06 7.42 -8.87
CA LYS A 15 -24.08 6.44 -8.51
C LYS A 15 -24.37 6.40 -7.01
N ILE A 16 -23.33 6.45 -6.18
CA ILE A 16 -23.45 6.46 -4.72
C ILE A 16 -24.18 7.75 -4.27
N ALA A 17 -23.83 8.88 -4.87
CA ALA A 17 -24.44 10.17 -4.53
C ALA A 17 -25.92 10.23 -4.97
N GLU A 18 -26.27 9.70 -6.11
CA GLU A 18 -27.65 9.67 -6.63
C GLU A 18 -28.54 8.69 -5.86
N GLU A 19 -28.00 7.53 -5.47
CA GLU A 19 -28.74 6.52 -4.71
C GLU A 19 -28.86 6.85 -3.21
N GLY A 20 -28.06 7.81 -2.71
CA GLY A 20 -28.05 8.20 -1.29
C GLY A 20 -27.64 7.06 -0.34
N ASN A 21 -27.01 6.01 -0.86
CA ASN A 21 -26.57 4.86 -0.09
C ASN A 21 -25.06 4.92 0.20
N PRO A 22 -24.64 5.37 1.41
CA PRO A 22 -23.22 5.46 1.76
C PRO A 22 -22.54 4.10 1.91
N GLN A 23 -23.30 3.02 1.97
CA GLN A 23 -22.79 1.64 2.06
C GLN A 23 -22.72 0.94 0.70
N ALA A 24 -23.07 1.63 -0.39
CA ALA A 24 -22.99 1.04 -1.73
C ALA A 24 -21.55 0.63 -2.05
N PRO A 25 -21.32 -0.61 -2.52
CA PRO A 25 -19.98 -1.07 -2.89
C PRO A 25 -19.37 -0.17 -3.96
N HIS A 26 -18.20 0.37 -3.71
CA HIS A 26 -17.52 1.24 -4.67
C HIS A 26 -16.15 0.73 -5.06
N GLN A 27 -15.26 0.60 -4.11
CA GLN A 27 -13.89 0.09 -4.31
C GLN A 27 -13.47 -0.74 -3.09
N ASP A 28 -12.82 -1.88 -3.36
CA ASP A 28 -12.32 -2.76 -2.31
C ASP A 28 -11.04 -2.21 -1.68
N TYR A 29 -10.37 -1.29 -2.38
CA TYR A 29 -9.14 -0.66 -1.91
C TYR A 29 -8.92 0.72 -2.52
N VAL A 30 -8.12 1.52 -1.84
CA VAL A 30 -7.60 2.81 -2.33
C VAL A 30 -6.08 2.72 -2.42
N ILE A 31 -5.51 3.28 -3.49
CA ILE A 31 -4.07 3.43 -3.63
C ILE A 31 -3.72 4.91 -3.67
N THR A 32 -2.69 5.29 -2.90
CA THR A 32 -2.10 6.62 -2.97
C THR A 32 -0.62 6.53 -3.24
N GLU A 33 -0.09 7.52 -3.96
CA GLU A 33 1.34 7.71 -4.18
C GLU A 33 1.78 8.98 -3.46
N THR A 34 2.90 8.90 -2.75
CA THR A 34 3.51 10.01 -2.03
C THR A 34 4.94 10.20 -2.50
N ARG A 35 5.32 11.44 -2.70
CA ARG A 35 6.70 11.86 -2.91
C ARG A 35 7.06 12.85 -1.83
N PHE A 36 8.09 12.53 -1.05
CA PHE A 36 8.55 13.44 -0.01
C PHE A 36 9.32 14.59 -0.64
N ASP A 37 8.96 15.80 -0.24
CA ASP A 37 9.63 17.02 -0.70
C ASP A 37 11.12 17.02 -0.27
N GLY A 38 11.98 17.50 -1.16
CA GLY A 38 13.43 17.51 -0.95
C GLY A 38 14.10 16.12 -0.96
N SER A 39 13.34 15.03 -1.01
CA SER A 39 13.87 13.67 -1.09
C SER A 39 13.56 13.03 -2.44
N LYS A 40 14.40 12.05 -2.84
CA LYS A 40 14.09 11.19 -4.00
C LYS A 40 13.30 9.96 -3.60
N THR A 41 12.75 9.92 -2.38
CA THR A 41 11.98 8.77 -1.87
C THR A 41 10.53 8.89 -2.28
N ARG A 42 10.00 7.82 -2.83
CA ARG A 42 8.57 7.67 -3.12
C ARG A 42 7.98 6.59 -2.23
N GLY A 43 6.70 6.75 -1.93
CA GLY A 43 5.91 5.77 -1.19
C GLY A 43 4.60 5.49 -1.90
N TRP A 44 4.13 4.28 -1.76
CA TRP A 44 2.81 3.83 -2.22
C TRP A 44 2.08 3.20 -1.06
N MET A 45 0.81 3.50 -0.93
CA MET A 45 -0.05 2.95 0.10
C MET A 45 -1.24 2.25 -0.54
N VAL A 46 -1.53 1.05 -0.08
CA VAL A 46 -2.77 0.33 -0.36
C VAL A 46 -3.60 0.28 0.91
N ARG A 47 -4.81 0.83 0.88
CA ARG A 47 -5.75 0.82 1.98
C ARG A 47 -6.96 -0.01 1.60
N THR A 48 -7.15 -1.14 2.26
CA THR A 48 -8.38 -1.94 2.24
C THR A 48 -9.26 -1.55 3.44
N GLU A 49 -10.41 -2.15 3.63
CA GLU A 49 -11.29 -1.85 4.75
C GLU A 49 -10.58 -1.95 6.10
N ARG A 50 -9.80 -3.01 6.32
CA ARG A 50 -9.14 -3.28 7.60
C ARG A 50 -7.67 -2.93 7.62
N TYR A 51 -6.92 -3.19 6.55
CA TYR A 51 -5.47 -3.08 6.56
C TYR A 51 -4.96 -1.91 5.74
N LYS A 52 -3.84 -1.35 6.18
CA LYS A 52 -3.05 -0.37 5.45
C LYS A 52 -1.66 -0.94 5.22
N TYR A 53 -1.31 -1.12 3.95
CA TYR A 53 0.03 -1.54 3.53
C TYR A 53 0.75 -0.36 2.89
N VAL A 54 2.02 -0.16 3.23
CA VAL A 54 2.86 0.91 2.67
C VAL A 54 4.15 0.30 2.14
N LEU A 55 4.55 0.74 0.95
CA LEU A 55 5.84 0.43 0.36
C LEU A 55 6.59 1.72 0.06
N TYR A 56 7.83 1.82 0.51
CA TYR A 56 8.77 2.87 0.13
C TYR A 56 9.82 2.34 -0.86
N ASP A 57 10.27 3.16 -1.80
CA ASP A 57 11.32 2.79 -2.74
C ASP A 57 12.73 2.80 -2.12
N LYS A 58 12.90 3.41 -0.94
CA LYS A 58 14.13 3.52 -0.17
C LYS A 58 13.91 3.34 1.32
N GLY A 59 15.01 3.11 2.06
CA GLY A 59 14.99 2.96 3.51
C GLY A 59 15.19 1.52 3.97
N ARG A 60 15.33 1.33 5.29
CA ARG A 60 15.53 0.01 5.90
C ARG A 60 14.24 -0.79 6.01
N HIS A 61 13.17 -0.11 6.46
CA HIS A 61 11.84 -0.70 6.66
C HIS A 61 10.91 -0.22 5.56
N ARG A 62 11.14 -0.74 4.36
CA ARG A 62 10.44 -0.31 3.16
C ARG A 62 8.99 -0.73 3.14
N GLU A 63 8.67 -1.84 3.80
CA GLU A 63 7.32 -2.36 3.88
C GLU A 63 6.76 -2.19 5.28
N GLN A 64 5.53 -1.73 5.35
CA GLN A 64 4.79 -1.58 6.60
C GLN A 64 3.38 -2.10 6.39
N LEU A 65 2.84 -2.77 7.40
CA LEU A 65 1.46 -3.25 7.43
C LEU A 65 0.84 -2.92 8.78
N PHE A 66 -0.33 -2.30 8.75
CA PHE A 66 -1.07 -1.89 9.94
C PHE A 66 -2.50 -2.43 9.92
N ASP A 67 -3.01 -2.88 11.08
CA ASP A 67 -4.41 -3.26 11.29
C ASP A 67 -5.21 -2.03 11.75
N MET A 68 -5.80 -1.33 10.82
CA MET A 68 -6.50 -0.07 11.09
C MET A 68 -7.78 -0.22 11.93
N LYS A 69 -8.25 -1.45 12.12
CA LYS A 69 -9.38 -1.74 13.01
C LYS A 69 -8.93 -1.72 14.48
N ASN A 70 -7.77 -2.31 14.75
CA ASN A 70 -7.27 -2.51 16.11
C ASN A 70 -6.14 -1.52 16.50
N ASP A 71 -5.49 -0.90 15.51
CA ASP A 71 -4.37 0.02 15.67
C ASP A 71 -4.54 1.23 14.75
N ARG A 72 -5.46 2.13 15.09
CA ARG A 72 -5.70 3.37 14.33
C ARG A 72 -4.52 4.33 14.38
N GLY A 73 -3.66 4.20 15.38
CA GLY A 73 -2.47 5.03 15.57
C GLY A 73 -1.26 4.52 14.78
N GLU A 74 -1.37 3.39 14.09
CA GLU A 74 -0.28 2.81 13.27
C GLU A 74 1.01 2.58 14.09
N THR A 75 0.83 2.14 15.33
CA THR A 75 1.93 2.00 16.31
C THR A 75 2.69 0.68 16.16
N ARG A 76 2.08 -0.33 15.51
CA ARG A 76 2.63 -1.68 15.37
C ARG A 76 2.72 -2.09 13.90
N ASN A 77 3.93 -2.20 13.39
CA ASN A 77 4.17 -2.72 12.04
C ASN A 77 4.10 -4.25 12.04
N LEU A 78 3.11 -4.82 11.38
CA LEU A 78 2.81 -6.26 11.33
C LEU A 78 3.65 -7.04 10.30
N MET A 79 4.49 -6.37 9.51
CA MET A 79 5.29 -7.02 8.45
C MET A 79 6.24 -8.10 8.98
N MET A 80 6.58 -8.06 10.27
CA MET A 80 7.50 -9.02 10.90
C MET A 80 6.78 -10.24 11.50
N GLU A 81 5.46 -10.25 11.46
CA GLU A 81 4.68 -11.29 12.08
C GLU A 81 4.20 -12.31 11.05
N ASN A 82 4.65 -13.55 11.16
CA ASN A 82 4.29 -14.63 10.23
C ASN A 82 2.78 -14.81 10.06
N ALA A 83 2.00 -14.50 11.11
CA ALA A 83 0.54 -14.57 11.06
C ALA A 83 -0.09 -13.66 9.99
N TYR A 84 0.60 -12.58 9.61
CA TYR A 84 0.12 -11.58 8.65
C TYR A 84 0.75 -11.71 7.25
N GLU A 85 1.60 -12.71 7.01
CA GLU A 85 2.28 -12.88 5.71
C GLU A 85 1.27 -12.99 4.54
N LYS A 86 0.18 -13.72 4.74
CA LYS A 86 -0.87 -13.84 3.72
C LYS A 86 -1.54 -12.51 3.42
N VAL A 87 -1.80 -11.71 4.45
CA VAL A 87 -2.39 -10.36 4.30
C VAL A 87 -1.42 -9.44 3.60
N ALA A 88 -0.14 -9.46 3.99
CA ALA A 88 0.91 -8.68 3.34
C ALA A 88 1.02 -9.02 1.85
N GLN A 89 1.02 -10.33 1.52
CA GLN A 89 1.10 -10.77 0.13
C GLN A 89 -0.09 -10.30 -0.71
N GLN A 90 -1.31 -10.37 -0.18
CA GLN A 90 -2.49 -9.85 -0.88
C GLN A 90 -2.36 -8.36 -1.23
N HIS A 91 -1.80 -7.56 -0.31
CA HIS A 91 -1.61 -6.13 -0.55
C HIS A 91 -0.46 -5.84 -1.52
N ARG A 92 0.60 -6.65 -1.51
CA ARG A 92 1.67 -6.60 -2.52
C ARG A 92 1.11 -6.87 -3.92
N ASP A 93 0.27 -7.90 -4.05
CA ASP A 93 -0.34 -8.27 -5.33
C ASP A 93 -1.23 -7.15 -5.88
N ILE A 94 -2.01 -6.49 -5.02
CA ILE A 94 -2.83 -5.31 -5.39
C ILE A 94 -1.92 -4.19 -5.91
N LEU A 95 -0.85 -3.88 -5.18
CA LEU A 95 0.06 -2.81 -5.55
C LEU A 95 0.82 -3.13 -6.85
N GLU A 96 1.28 -4.36 -7.02
CA GLU A 96 1.95 -4.81 -8.23
C GLU A 96 1.04 -4.70 -9.46
N LYS A 97 -0.20 -5.16 -9.33
CA LYS A 97 -1.22 -5.01 -10.39
C LYS A 97 -1.42 -3.54 -10.78
N TYR A 98 -1.51 -2.67 -9.79
CA TYR A 98 -1.63 -1.22 -10.02
C TYR A 98 -0.41 -0.68 -10.75
N MET A 99 0.79 -0.96 -10.27
CA MET A 99 2.05 -0.51 -10.88
C MET A 99 2.19 -0.98 -12.34
N ASN A 100 1.85 -2.24 -12.60
CA ASN A 100 1.88 -2.81 -13.95
C ASN A 100 0.86 -2.13 -14.87
N THR A 101 -0.36 -1.89 -14.38
CA THR A 101 -1.44 -1.25 -15.14
C THR A 101 -1.06 0.16 -15.60
N TYR A 102 -0.48 0.94 -14.69
CA TYR A 102 -0.11 2.34 -14.94
C TYR A 102 1.35 2.54 -15.36
N LYS A 103 2.09 1.44 -15.61
CA LYS A 103 3.50 1.46 -16.01
C LYS A 103 4.39 2.23 -15.03
N ILE A 104 4.02 2.22 -13.75
CA ILE A 104 4.79 2.82 -12.67
C ILE A 104 5.98 1.93 -12.41
N ARG A 105 7.18 2.50 -12.55
CA ARG A 105 8.40 1.79 -12.20
C ARG A 105 8.97 2.41 -10.92
N PRO A 106 9.05 1.63 -9.84
CA PRO A 106 9.84 2.05 -8.68
C PRO A 106 11.29 2.27 -9.14
N THR A 107 12.00 3.17 -8.48
CA THR A 107 13.39 3.51 -8.81
C THR A 107 14.37 2.34 -8.62
N ARG A 108 13.90 1.21 -8.11
CA ARG A 108 14.65 -0.05 -8.05
C ARG A 108 13.81 -1.20 -8.59
N PRO A 109 14.44 -2.16 -9.28
CA PRO A 109 13.73 -3.29 -9.86
C PRO A 109 13.06 -4.13 -8.78
N LYS A 110 11.88 -4.57 -9.09
CA LYS A 110 11.03 -5.55 -8.40
C LYS A 110 10.97 -5.51 -6.87
N LEU A 111 9.76 -5.49 -6.35
CA LEU A 111 9.42 -5.63 -4.93
C LEU A 111 10.17 -6.77 -4.21
N HIS A 112 10.51 -7.83 -4.94
CA HIS A 112 11.12 -9.04 -4.41
C HIS A 112 12.65 -9.14 -4.66
N ASP A 113 13.20 -8.28 -5.54
CA ASP A 113 14.61 -8.37 -5.97
C ASP A 113 15.47 -7.28 -5.37
N VAL A 114 15.24 -6.87 -4.14
CA VAL A 114 16.21 -6.03 -3.43
C VAL A 114 17.33 -6.95 -2.92
N PRO A 115 18.50 -7.00 -3.59
CA PRO A 115 19.61 -7.76 -3.06
C PRO A 115 19.92 -7.26 -1.65
N GLY A 116 19.76 -8.11 -0.70
CA GLY A 116 20.33 -7.93 0.62
C GLY A 116 19.50 -7.19 1.61
N LYS A 117 18.26 -7.37 1.67
CA LYS A 117 17.61 -7.19 2.97
C LYS A 117 16.08 -7.13 2.82
N VAL A 118 15.50 -8.22 2.37
CA VAL A 118 14.41 -8.72 3.20
C VAL A 118 15.05 -8.87 4.57
N LEU A 119 14.63 -8.07 5.53
CA LEU A 119 15.04 -8.31 6.92
C LEU A 119 14.72 -9.78 7.19
N PRO A 120 15.63 -10.55 7.76
CA PRO A 120 15.34 -11.93 8.08
C PRO A 120 14.02 -11.95 8.83
N LYS A 121 13.18 -12.94 8.59
CA LYS A 121 11.86 -13.10 9.23
C LYS A 121 11.89 -12.99 10.77
N THR A 122 13.09 -13.02 11.34
CA THR A 122 13.42 -12.92 12.76
C THR A 122 14.01 -11.57 13.20
N ALA A 123 14.15 -10.58 12.30
CA ALA A 123 14.72 -9.31 12.71
C ALA A 123 13.75 -8.57 13.64
N ASN A 124 14.16 -8.42 14.88
CA ASN A 124 13.40 -7.67 15.86
C ASN A 124 13.50 -6.17 15.55
N TYR A 125 12.38 -5.53 15.21
CA TYR A 125 12.34 -4.10 14.89
C TYR A 125 12.86 -3.22 16.02
N GLN A 126 12.73 -3.66 17.26
CA GLN A 126 13.18 -2.89 18.44
C GLN A 126 14.70 -2.71 18.48
N THR A 127 15.48 -3.60 17.83
CA THR A 127 16.94 -3.46 17.78
C THR A 127 17.44 -2.60 16.62
N ALA A 128 16.58 -2.26 15.68
CA ALA A 128 16.95 -1.47 14.50
C ALA A 128 16.92 0.05 14.75
N TYR A 129 16.45 0.50 15.91
CA TYR A 129 16.35 1.91 16.30
C TYR A 129 17.35 2.32 17.38
N LYS A 130 18.33 1.47 17.72
CA LYS A 130 19.47 1.83 18.57
C LYS A 130 20.67 2.27 17.75
#